data_e0bb23f606ae4ed9b5eed6cc6a067685
#
_entry.id   e0bb23f606ae4ed9b5eed6cc6a067685
#
_cell.length_a   1.000
_cell.length_b   1.000
_cell.length_c   1.000
_cell.angle_alpha   90.00
_cell.angle_beta   90.00
_cell.angle_gamma   90.00
#
_symmetry.space_group_name_H-M   'P 1'
#
loop_
_entity.id
_entity.type
_entity.pdbx_description
1 polymer ?
#
loop_
_entity_poly.entity_id
_entity_poly.type
_entity_poly.pdbx_seq_one_letter_code
_entity_poly.pdbx_strand_id
1 'polypeptide(L)'
;FESLQGNHAEPKGNYSCSGVAIYAAFEEPMEIVDMHSVIIPDNPDQMHKDLNSRKEPSQTMTFLNYYPEGEIYPGKFDSAAILLTAPANNKDYDLESDWVQSQLEFIEKRINSKIPKFADYKILDPSYFSTLGTYGGALYGKKKPFWVSGPFHKPSYKANSWLYRVGSQVHPGGGIPAVLGGAIIATGRID
;
A
#
# COMPACT_ATOMS: atom_id res chain seq x y z
N PHE A 1 -9.25 -12.84 11.07
CA PHE A 1 -10.70 -12.85 11.32
C PHE A 1 -11.33 -14.21 11.03
N GLU A 2 -11.05 -14.77 9.84
CA GLU A 2 -11.64 -16.08 9.43
C GLU A 2 -11.21 -17.23 10.36
N SER A 3 -9.95 -17.19 10.85
CA SER A 3 -9.47 -18.16 11.85
C SER A 3 -10.18 -18.04 13.19
N LEU A 4 -10.54 -16.82 13.64
CA LEU A 4 -11.33 -16.61 14.85
C LEU A 4 -12.78 -17.12 14.71
N GLN A 5 -13.25 -17.32 13.49
CA GLN A 5 -14.55 -17.93 13.19
C GLN A 5 -14.47 -19.44 12.94
N GLY A 6 -13.28 -20.04 13.14
CA GLY A 6 -13.05 -21.46 12.88
C GLY A 6 -12.90 -21.82 11.38
N ASN A 7 -12.77 -20.83 10.50
CA ASN A 7 -12.59 -21.05 9.07
C ASN A 7 -11.09 -21.01 8.73
N HIS A 8 -10.48 -22.17 8.50
CA HIS A 8 -9.05 -22.33 8.20
C HIS A 8 -8.76 -22.57 6.71
N ALA A 9 -9.77 -22.48 5.85
CA ALA A 9 -9.58 -22.67 4.41
C ALA A 9 -8.82 -21.47 3.80
N GLU A 10 -7.91 -21.75 2.88
CA GLU A 10 -7.29 -20.69 2.08
C GLU A 10 -8.37 -19.84 1.41
N PRO A 11 -8.32 -18.52 1.58
CA PRO A 11 -9.36 -17.66 1.06
C PRO A 11 -9.32 -17.69 -0.48
N LYS A 12 -10.37 -18.24 -1.11
CA LYS A 12 -10.53 -18.20 -2.57
C LYS A 12 -10.95 -16.82 -3.04
N GLY A 13 -10.37 -16.32 -4.12
CA GLY A 13 -10.80 -15.07 -4.77
C GLY A 13 -9.66 -14.17 -5.20
N ASN A 14 -10.01 -13.07 -5.85
CA ASN A 14 -9.07 -12.03 -6.23
C ASN A 14 -8.87 -11.05 -5.08
N TYR A 15 -7.62 -10.70 -4.83
CA TYR A 15 -7.23 -9.77 -3.79
C TYR A 15 -6.79 -8.44 -4.38
N SER A 16 -6.80 -7.39 -3.57
CA SER A 16 -6.27 -6.08 -3.93
C SER A 16 -4.76 -6.15 -4.18
N CYS A 17 -4.19 -5.05 -4.66
CA CYS A 17 -2.75 -4.90 -4.72
C CYS A 17 -2.12 -4.87 -3.32
N SER A 18 -0.82 -5.07 -3.32
CA SER A 18 0.10 -4.81 -2.23
C SER A 18 0.88 -3.51 -2.50
N GLY A 19 1.94 -3.30 -1.77
CA GLY A 19 2.88 -2.22 -1.95
C GLY A 19 4.30 -2.62 -1.59
N VAL A 20 5.26 -1.87 -2.14
CA VAL A 20 6.64 -1.84 -1.63
C VAL A 20 6.86 -0.42 -1.14
N ALA A 21 6.96 -0.25 0.17
CA ALA A 21 7.19 1.03 0.81
C ALA A 21 8.66 1.15 1.19
N ILE A 22 9.35 2.11 0.58
CA ILE A 22 10.76 2.43 0.84
C ILE A 22 10.78 3.71 1.66
N TYR A 23 11.17 3.60 2.91
CA TYR A 23 11.46 4.74 3.78
C TYR A 23 12.96 4.97 3.75
N ALA A 24 13.39 6.12 3.29
CA ALA A 24 14.78 6.41 3.05
C ALA A 24 15.22 7.74 3.66
N ALA A 25 16.48 7.78 4.14
CA ALA A 25 17.24 8.99 4.38
C ALA A 25 18.29 9.11 3.28
N PHE A 26 18.53 10.32 2.78
CA PHE A 26 19.43 10.57 1.65
C PHE A 26 20.77 11.15 2.12
N GLU A 27 21.87 10.81 1.41
CA GLU A 27 23.19 11.41 1.65
C GLU A 27 23.24 12.88 1.22
N GLU A 28 22.41 13.26 0.23
CA GLU A 28 22.32 14.61 -0.35
C GLU A 28 20.84 14.98 -0.58
N PRO A 29 20.48 16.27 -0.59
CA PRO A 29 19.11 16.70 -0.91
C PRO A 29 18.69 16.30 -2.33
N MET A 30 17.41 16.02 -2.51
CA MET A 30 16.83 15.89 -3.86
C MET A 30 16.66 17.26 -4.48
N GLU A 31 17.10 17.40 -5.73
CA GLU A 31 16.86 18.61 -6.49
C GLU A 31 15.38 18.68 -6.90
N ILE A 32 14.71 19.78 -6.57
CA ILE A 32 13.37 20.17 -7.05
C ILE A 32 12.34 19.03 -7.01
N VAL A 33 11.78 18.75 -5.86
CA VAL A 33 10.66 17.81 -5.73
C VAL A 33 9.59 18.44 -4.83
N ASP A 34 8.35 18.36 -5.29
CA ASP A 34 7.22 18.70 -4.43
C ASP A 34 7.15 17.71 -3.24
N MET A 35 6.73 18.21 -2.09
CA MET A 35 6.62 17.39 -0.87
C MET A 35 5.76 16.13 -1.08
N HIS A 36 4.76 16.22 -1.95
CA HIS A 36 3.87 15.09 -2.30
C HIS A 36 3.70 14.99 -3.81
N SER A 37 4.15 13.89 -4.38
CA SER A 37 4.05 13.61 -5.81
C SER A 37 3.38 12.26 -6.04
N VAL A 38 2.51 12.20 -7.05
CA VAL A 38 1.91 10.95 -7.53
C VAL A 38 2.39 10.72 -8.95
N ILE A 39 3.16 9.65 -9.14
CA ILE A 39 3.66 9.24 -10.44
C ILE A 39 2.69 8.20 -11.03
N ILE A 40 2.14 8.49 -12.18
CA ILE A 40 1.17 7.64 -12.86
C ILE A 40 1.86 6.94 -14.04
N PRO A 41 1.66 5.62 -14.24
CA PRO A 41 2.22 4.89 -15.38
C PRO A 41 1.60 5.36 -16.69
N ASP A 42 2.32 5.17 -17.81
CA ASP A 42 1.85 5.52 -19.17
C ASP A 42 0.59 4.72 -19.56
N ASN A 43 0.48 3.48 -19.08
CA ASN A 43 -0.66 2.61 -19.33
C ASN A 43 -1.24 2.05 -18.02
N PRO A 44 -2.15 2.78 -17.35
CA PRO A 44 -2.77 2.32 -16.11
C PRO A 44 -3.58 1.04 -16.27
N ASP A 45 -4.20 0.81 -17.42
CA ASP A 45 -4.99 -0.40 -17.68
C ASP A 45 -4.10 -1.65 -17.73
N GLN A 46 -2.91 -1.54 -18.34
CA GLN A 46 -1.96 -2.64 -18.34
C GLN A 46 -1.43 -2.91 -16.93
N MET A 47 -1.08 -1.88 -16.17
CA MET A 47 -0.70 -2.02 -14.77
C MET A 47 -1.78 -2.77 -13.97
N HIS A 48 -3.05 -2.40 -14.13
CA HIS A 48 -4.14 -3.08 -13.45
C HIS A 48 -4.29 -4.56 -13.85
N LYS A 49 -4.08 -4.90 -15.13
CA LYS A 49 -4.09 -6.29 -15.61
C LYS A 49 -2.96 -7.11 -14.99
N ASP A 50 -1.75 -6.52 -14.92
CA ASP A 50 -0.58 -7.18 -14.34
C ASP A 50 -0.78 -7.42 -12.83
N LEU A 51 -1.18 -6.40 -12.08
CA LEU A 51 -1.51 -6.52 -10.65
C LEU A 51 -2.60 -7.56 -10.38
N ASN A 52 -3.64 -7.61 -11.23
CA ASN A 52 -4.70 -8.61 -11.12
C ASN A 52 -4.20 -10.03 -11.36
N SER A 53 -3.20 -10.17 -12.21
CA SER A 53 -2.54 -11.44 -12.53
C SER A 53 -1.38 -11.76 -11.59
N ARG A 54 -1.18 -10.95 -10.55
CA ARG A 54 -0.06 -11.03 -9.58
C ARG A 54 1.31 -10.92 -10.24
N LYS A 55 1.38 -10.21 -11.36
CA LYS A 55 2.61 -9.91 -12.09
C LYS A 55 3.10 -8.51 -11.73
N GLU A 56 4.41 -8.35 -11.75
CA GLU A 56 5.07 -7.06 -11.64
C GLU A 56 4.78 -6.23 -12.88
N PRO A 57 4.12 -5.06 -12.76
CA PRO A 57 3.92 -4.18 -13.91
C PRO A 57 5.25 -3.54 -14.34
N SER A 58 5.41 -3.28 -15.62
CA SER A 58 6.60 -2.59 -16.13
C SER A 58 6.74 -1.16 -15.60
N GLN A 59 5.62 -0.50 -15.33
CA GLN A 59 5.52 0.79 -14.67
C GLN A 59 4.38 0.73 -13.67
N THR A 60 4.61 1.24 -12.46
CA THR A 60 3.58 1.23 -11.41
C THR A 60 3.23 2.63 -10.94
N MET A 61 2.03 2.78 -10.39
CA MET A 61 1.64 3.99 -9.67
C MET A 61 2.47 4.10 -8.40
N THR A 62 3.08 5.27 -8.22
CA THR A 62 3.96 5.55 -7.08
C THR A 62 3.53 6.81 -6.36
N PHE A 63 3.54 6.76 -5.03
CA PHE A 63 3.47 7.94 -4.17
C PHE A 63 4.88 8.24 -3.67
N LEU A 64 5.37 9.45 -3.95
CA LEU A 64 6.62 9.97 -3.45
C LEU A 64 6.31 11.10 -2.48
N ASN A 65 6.64 10.90 -1.21
CA ASN A 65 6.56 11.93 -0.20
C ASN A 65 7.99 12.28 0.21
N TYR A 66 8.41 13.50 -0.06
CA TYR A 66 9.74 14.00 0.23
C TYR A 66 9.68 15.03 1.35
N TYR A 67 10.62 14.94 2.26
CA TYR A 67 10.68 15.77 3.45
C TYR A 67 12.10 16.34 3.61
N PRO A 68 12.30 17.64 3.33
CA PRO A 68 13.55 18.30 3.56
C PRO A 68 14.03 18.22 5.02
N GLU A 69 15.32 18.34 5.22
CA GLU A 69 15.94 18.36 6.55
C GLU A 69 15.22 19.33 7.49
N GLY A 70 14.88 18.85 8.68
CA GLY A 70 14.31 19.67 9.76
C GLY A 70 12.86 20.08 9.61
N GLU A 71 12.17 19.78 8.50
CA GLU A 71 10.76 20.18 8.34
C GLU A 71 9.79 19.34 9.15
N ILE A 72 10.00 18.03 9.23
CA ILE A 72 9.07 17.14 9.95
C ILE A 72 9.73 16.49 11.17
N TYR A 73 11.00 16.14 11.04
CA TYR A 73 11.78 15.54 12.12
C TYR A 73 13.06 16.32 12.35
N PRO A 74 13.51 16.47 13.60
CA PRO A 74 14.83 16.99 13.89
C PRO A 74 15.87 15.94 13.45
N GLY A 75 16.23 15.96 12.19
CA GLY A 75 17.18 15.05 11.55
C GLY A 75 18.26 15.82 10.80
N LYS A 76 19.31 15.10 10.39
CA LYS A 76 20.43 15.66 9.62
C LYS A 76 20.35 15.30 8.14
N PHE A 77 19.26 14.66 7.71
CA PHE A 77 19.10 14.13 6.37
C PHE A 77 17.73 14.48 5.82
N ASP A 78 17.69 14.77 4.55
CA ASP A 78 16.45 14.72 3.79
C ASP A 78 15.92 13.28 3.79
N SER A 79 14.62 13.13 3.80
CA SER A 79 14.01 11.81 3.83
C SER A 79 12.86 11.68 2.84
N ALA A 80 12.56 10.45 2.44
CA ALA A 80 11.39 10.18 1.62
C ALA A 80 10.68 8.89 2.02
N ALA A 81 9.38 8.86 1.73
CA ALA A 81 8.61 7.64 1.64
C ALA A 81 8.20 7.43 0.18
N ILE A 82 8.74 6.38 -0.44
CA ILE A 82 8.45 5.97 -1.82
C ILE A 82 7.56 4.74 -1.75
N LEU A 83 6.30 4.88 -2.13
CA LEU A 83 5.35 3.77 -2.09
C LEU A 83 5.02 3.31 -3.51
N LEU A 84 5.59 2.17 -3.91
CA LEU A 84 5.31 1.51 -5.17
C LEU A 84 4.07 0.61 -5.04
N THR A 85 3.11 0.72 -5.94
CA THR A 85 1.99 -0.23 -6.00
C THR A 85 2.49 -1.55 -6.56
N ALA A 86 2.42 -2.63 -5.77
CA ALA A 86 2.96 -3.94 -6.09
C ALA A 86 1.88 -5.02 -6.14
N PRO A 87 2.11 -6.15 -6.81
CA PRO A 87 1.20 -7.30 -6.77
C PRO A 87 1.19 -7.95 -5.38
N ALA A 88 0.04 -8.47 -4.96
CA ALA A 88 -0.08 -9.25 -3.75
C ALA A 88 0.41 -10.69 -3.99
N ASN A 89 1.72 -10.88 -4.08
CA ASN A 89 2.40 -12.10 -4.48
C ASN A 89 3.26 -12.74 -3.39
N ASN A 90 3.27 -12.15 -2.18
CA ASN A 90 4.09 -12.60 -1.05
C ASN A 90 5.61 -12.61 -1.33
N LYS A 91 6.06 -11.80 -2.30
CA LYS A 91 7.47 -11.73 -2.67
C LYS A 91 8.21 -10.75 -1.77
N ASP A 92 9.45 -11.08 -1.44
CA ASP A 92 10.40 -10.17 -0.83
C ASP A 92 10.99 -9.25 -1.89
N TYR A 93 11.19 -8.00 -1.52
CA TYR A 93 11.83 -6.99 -2.35
C TYR A 93 12.90 -6.25 -1.54
N ASP A 94 14.01 -5.97 -2.21
CA ASP A 94 15.09 -5.10 -1.74
C ASP A 94 15.40 -4.02 -2.77
N LEU A 95 16.38 -3.16 -2.45
CA LEU A 95 16.80 -2.12 -3.39
C LEU A 95 17.49 -2.68 -4.64
N GLU A 96 18.08 -3.87 -4.57
CA GLU A 96 18.80 -4.49 -5.68
C GLU A 96 17.87 -5.32 -6.58
N SER A 97 16.62 -5.48 -6.19
CA SER A 97 15.61 -6.15 -7.02
C SER A 97 15.42 -5.40 -8.34
N ASP A 98 15.58 -6.10 -9.46
CA ASP A 98 15.48 -5.52 -10.82
C ASP A 98 14.19 -4.70 -11.01
N TRP A 99 13.07 -5.21 -10.48
CA TRP A 99 11.81 -4.49 -10.58
C TRP A 99 11.82 -3.19 -9.77
N VAL A 100 12.35 -3.20 -8.55
CA VAL A 100 12.44 -1.98 -7.73
C VAL A 100 13.32 -0.94 -8.42
N GLN A 101 14.49 -1.36 -8.92
CA GLN A 101 15.39 -0.47 -9.66
C GLN A 101 14.71 0.14 -10.88
N SER A 102 14.01 -0.66 -11.67
CA SER A 102 13.28 -0.16 -12.84
C SER A 102 12.19 0.87 -12.47
N GLN A 103 11.56 0.72 -11.31
CA GLN A 103 10.58 1.71 -10.84
C GLN A 103 11.26 2.99 -10.33
N LEU A 104 12.40 2.90 -9.65
CA LEU A 104 13.17 4.07 -9.24
C LEU A 104 13.66 4.88 -10.46
N GLU A 105 14.16 4.22 -11.50
CA GLU A 105 14.52 4.86 -12.76
C GLU A 105 13.30 5.53 -13.44
N PHE A 106 12.15 4.87 -13.40
CA PHE A 106 10.91 5.44 -13.92
C PHE A 106 10.49 6.69 -13.14
N ILE A 107 10.60 6.69 -11.81
CA ILE A 107 10.34 7.86 -10.96
C ILE A 107 11.28 9.00 -11.35
N GLU A 108 12.60 8.77 -11.38
CA GLU A 108 13.60 9.77 -11.77
C GLU A 108 13.27 10.45 -13.09
N LYS A 109 12.91 9.64 -14.09
CA LYS A 109 12.51 10.15 -15.41
C LYS A 109 11.25 11.04 -15.33
N ARG A 110 10.30 10.69 -14.49
CA ARG A 110 9.03 11.42 -14.36
C ARG A 110 9.17 12.72 -13.59
N ILE A 111 9.98 12.75 -12.54
CA ILE A 111 10.24 13.96 -11.76
C ILE A 111 11.36 14.82 -12.37
N ASN A 112 12.04 14.31 -13.40
CA ASN A 112 13.21 14.95 -14.02
C ASN A 112 14.31 15.30 -13.00
N SER A 113 14.53 14.42 -12.03
CA SER A 113 15.53 14.55 -10.97
C SER A 113 16.07 13.17 -10.61
N LYS A 114 17.31 13.13 -10.12
CA LYS A 114 17.90 11.91 -9.61
C LYS A 114 17.46 11.66 -8.17
N ILE A 115 17.24 10.40 -7.83
CA ILE A 115 17.09 9.98 -6.44
C ILE A 115 18.50 9.87 -5.86
N PRO A 116 18.85 10.65 -4.83
CA PRO A 116 20.17 10.59 -4.24
C PRO A 116 20.44 9.23 -3.60
N LYS A 117 21.72 8.97 -3.35
CA LYS A 117 22.12 7.75 -2.65
C LYS A 117 21.49 7.69 -1.25
N PHE A 118 21.01 6.53 -0.88
CA PHE A 118 20.42 6.29 0.42
C PHE A 118 21.52 6.19 1.50
N ALA A 119 21.45 7.05 2.50
CA ALA A 119 22.29 6.97 3.69
C ALA A 119 21.80 5.83 4.60
N ASP A 120 20.49 5.65 4.69
CA ASP A 120 19.82 4.56 5.38
C ASP A 120 18.44 4.32 4.77
N TYR A 121 17.91 3.11 4.90
CA TYR A 121 16.57 2.81 4.40
C TYR A 121 15.91 1.62 5.10
N LYS A 122 14.58 1.59 5.01
CA LYS A 122 13.75 0.46 5.42
C LYS A 122 12.75 0.13 4.31
N ILE A 123 12.66 -1.13 3.94
CA ILE A 123 11.64 -1.61 3.01
C ILE A 123 10.57 -2.40 3.76
N LEU A 124 9.31 -2.12 3.45
CA LEU A 124 8.16 -2.93 3.82
C LEU A 124 7.50 -3.40 2.52
N ASP A 125 7.43 -4.69 2.31
CA ASP A 125 7.06 -5.34 1.05
C ASP A 125 5.86 -6.30 1.20
N PRO A 126 5.39 -6.95 0.13
CA PRO A 126 4.28 -7.89 0.23
C PRO A 126 4.52 -9.05 1.20
N SER A 127 5.75 -9.53 1.35
CA SER A 127 6.10 -10.56 2.32
C SER A 127 5.90 -10.04 3.75
N TYR A 128 6.43 -8.86 4.06
CA TYR A 128 6.20 -8.21 5.35
C TYR A 128 4.71 -8.02 5.64
N PHE A 129 3.94 -7.49 4.70
CA PHE A 129 2.50 -7.27 4.90
C PHE A 129 1.72 -8.57 5.08
N SER A 130 2.18 -9.68 4.51
CA SER A 130 1.58 -11.01 4.75
C SER A 130 1.72 -11.44 6.20
N THR A 131 2.81 -11.09 6.90
CA THR A 131 2.98 -11.40 8.32
C THR A 131 1.93 -10.72 9.20
N LEU A 132 1.31 -9.64 8.72
CA LEU A 132 0.22 -8.93 9.39
C LEU A 132 -1.16 -9.60 9.15
N GLY A 133 -1.19 -10.80 8.60
CA GLY A 133 -2.41 -11.58 8.37
C GLY A 133 -3.16 -11.22 7.09
N THR A 134 -2.50 -10.55 6.15
CA THR A 134 -3.08 -10.24 4.83
C THR A 134 -2.65 -11.30 3.80
N TYR A 135 -3.56 -11.72 2.92
CA TYR A 135 -3.25 -12.74 1.92
C TYR A 135 -2.32 -12.18 0.84
N GLY A 136 -1.14 -12.77 0.70
CA GLY A 136 -0.10 -12.34 -0.26
C GLY A 136 0.35 -10.90 -0.09
N GLY A 137 0.12 -10.29 1.09
CA GLY A 137 0.41 -8.90 1.35
C GLY A 137 -0.66 -7.91 0.86
N ALA A 138 -1.86 -8.36 0.47
CA ALA A 138 -2.93 -7.50 -0.04
C ALA A 138 -3.39 -6.46 0.99
N LEU A 139 -3.21 -5.16 0.70
CA LEU A 139 -3.47 -4.08 1.65
C LEU A 139 -4.96 -3.83 1.92
N TYR A 140 -5.83 -4.09 0.94
CA TYR A 140 -7.26 -3.78 1.00
C TYR A 140 -8.17 -5.02 0.96
N GLY A 141 -7.60 -6.21 1.21
CA GLY A 141 -8.34 -7.47 1.26
C GLY A 141 -8.89 -7.93 -0.10
N LYS A 142 -10.01 -8.63 -0.07
CA LYS A 142 -10.66 -9.17 -1.28
C LYS A 142 -11.25 -8.09 -2.16
N LYS A 143 -11.02 -8.19 -3.47
CA LYS A 143 -11.75 -7.41 -4.46
C LYS A 143 -13.21 -7.76 -4.45
N LYS A 144 -14.06 -6.74 -4.47
CA LYS A 144 -15.51 -6.89 -4.55
C LYS A 144 -15.99 -6.50 -5.95
N PRO A 145 -16.94 -7.24 -6.53
CA PRO A 145 -17.62 -6.79 -7.74
C PRO A 145 -18.25 -5.40 -7.54
N PHE A 146 -18.40 -4.62 -8.61
CA PHE A 146 -18.89 -3.23 -8.50
C PHE A 146 -20.30 -3.15 -7.90
N TRP A 147 -21.16 -4.17 -8.10
CA TRP A 147 -22.52 -4.21 -7.55
C TRP A 147 -22.61 -4.47 -6.04
N VAL A 148 -21.51 -4.80 -5.38
CA VAL A 148 -21.41 -4.92 -3.92
C VAL A 148 -20.33 -4.02 -3.33
N SER A 149 -19.85 -3.04 -4.10
CA SER A 149 -18.84 -2.06 -3.70
C SER A 149 -19.38 -0.63 -3.74
N GLY A 150 -18.62 0.31 -3.25
CA GLY A 150 -19.06 1.70 -3.17
C GLY A 150 -20.34 1.86 -2.35
N PRO A 151 -21.37 2.56 -2.87
CA PRO A 151 -22.62 2.79 -2.16
C PRO A 151 -23.44 1.51 -1.90
N PHE A 152 -23.17 0.44 -2.64
CA PHE A 152 -23.83 -0.87 -2.45
C PHE A 152 -23.06 -1.79 -1.49
N HIS A 153 -21.93 -1.33 -0.96
CA HIS A 153 -21.13 -2.07 -0.02
C HIS A 153 -21.85 -2.15 1.33
N LYS A 154 -22.38 -3.33 1.66
CA LYS A 154 -22.97 -3.55 2.98
C LYS A 154 -21.88 -3.49 4.04
N PRO A 155 -22.01 -2.64 5.04
CA PRO A 155 -21.08 -2.61 6.16
C PRO A 155 -21.15 -3.92 6.92
N SER A 156 -20.05 -4.65 6.99
CA SER A 156 -19.96 -5.93 7.70
C SER A 156 -19.26 -5.76 9.05
N TYR A 157 -19.65 -4.73 9.81
CA TYR A 157 -19.06 -4.48 11.13
C TYR A 157 -19.31 -5.62 12.10
N LYS A 158 -20.52 -6.21 12.11
CA LYS A 158 -20.87 -7.34 12.96
C LYS A 158 -20.64 -8.65 12.25
N ALA A 159 -19.67 -9.43 12.73
CA ALA A 159 -19.38 -10.76 12.19
C ALA A 159 -20.29 -11.84 12.79
N ASN A 160 -20.57 -11.73 14.08
CA ASN A 160 -21.52 -12.55 14.82
C ASN A 160 -22.00 -11.77 16.06
N SER A 161 -22.70 -12.40 17.01
CA SER A 161 -23.28 -11.73 18.19
C SER A 161 -22.27 -11.03 19.08
N TRP A 162 -21.02 -11.48 19.08
CA TRP A 162 -19.96 -10.98 19.98
C TRP A 162 -18.74 -10.39 19.26
N LEU A 163 -18.64 -10.53 17.92
CA LEU A 163 -17.46 -10.14 17.15
C LEU A 163 -17.77 -9.02 16.18
N TYR A 164 -17.09 -7.91 16.36
CA TYR A 164 -17.14 -6.76 15.45
C TYR A 164 -15.84 -6.65 14.68
N ARG A 165 -15.91 -6.11 13.46
CA ARG A 165 -14.78 -5.93 12.53
C ARG A 165 -14.59 -4.45 12.25
N VAL A 166 -13.34 -4.01 12.32
CA VAL A 166 -12.92 -2.67 11.90
C VAL A 166 -11.59 -2.80 11.16
N GLY A 167 -11.25 -1.82 10.33
CA GLY A 167 -9.96 -1.81 9.63
C GLY A 167 -10.08 -1.59 8.12
N SER A 168 -8.96 -1.58 7.44
CA SER A 168 -8.86 -1.25 5.99
C SER A 168 -9.61 -2.21 5.05
N GLN A 169 -9.91 -3.42 5.53
CA GLN A 169 -10.63 -4.44 4.75
C GLN A 169 -12.15 -4.42 4.97
N VAL A 170 -12.63 -3.55 5.85
CA VAL A 170 -14.06 -3.36 6.18
C VAL A 170 -14.52 -2.03 5.60
N HIS A 171 -15.83 -1.90 5.28
CA HIS A 171 -16.37 -0.60 4.87
C HIS A 171 -16.11 0.48 5.93
N PRO A 172 -15.76 1.71 5.56
CA PRO A 172 -15.68 2.28 4.22
C PRO A 172 -14.39 1.98 3.45
N GLY A 173 -13.42 1.28 4.02
CA GLY A 173 -12.21 0.86 3.32
C GLY A 173 -10.92 1.35 3.95
N GLY A 174 -9.85 1.45 3.15
CA GLY A 174 -8.53 1.84 3.59
C GLY A 174 -8.33 3.36 3.74
N GLY A 175 -7.21 3.68 4.39
CA GLY A 175 -6.85 5.04 4.76
C GLY A 175 -7.28 5.40 6.18
N ILE A 176 -6.47 6.19 6.87
CA ILE A 176 -6.67 6.52 8.30
C ILE A 176 -8.06 7.11 8.56
N PRO A 177 -8.57 8.11 7.79
CA PRO A 177 -9.90 8.67 8.05
C PRO A 177 -11.02 7.64 7.89
N ALA A 178 -10.92 6.77 6.88
CA ALA A 178 -11.92 5.74 6.62
C ALA A 178 -11.94 4.67 7.72
N VAL A 179 -10.76 4.23 8.18
CA VAL A 179 -10.64 3.24 9.26
C VAL A 179 -11.17 3.81 10.57
N LEU A 180 -10.83 5.06 10.91
CA LEU A 180 -11.35 5.73 12.12
C LEU A 180 -12.87 5.92 12.05
N GLY A 181 -13.41 6.39 10.93
CA GLY A 181 -14.84 6.52 10.72
C GLY A 181 -15.57 5.17 10.86
N GLY A 182 -15.01 4.11 10.28
CA GLY A 182 -15.51 2.74 10.43
C GLY A 182 -15.51 2.25 11.87
N ALA A 183 -14.45 2.56 12.63
CA ALA A 183 -14.36 2.21 14.04
C ALA A 183 -15.44 2.93 14.89
N ILE A 184 -15.64 4.23 14.66
CA ILE A 184 -16.69 5.02 15.35
C ILE A 184 -18.07 4.43 15.07
N ILE A 185 -18.37 4.12 13.80
CA ILE A 185 -19.66 3.53 13.43
C ILE A 185 -19.84 2.13 14.06
N ALA A 186 -18.78 1.32 14.07
CA ALA A 186 -18.86 -0.02 14.65
C ALA A 186 -19.08 0.02 16.16
N THR A 187 -18.36 0.89 16.88
CA THR A 187 -18.50 1.04 18.35
C THR A 187 -19.86 1.58 18.75
N GLY A 188 -20.43 2.50 17.99
CA GLY A 188 -21.79 3.00 18.21
C GLY A 188 -22.91 1.96 17.99
N ARG A 189 -22.57 0.74 17.58
CA ARG A 189 -23.50 -0.40 17.37
C ARG A 189 -23.30 -1.52 18.39
N ILE A 190 -22.42 -1.33 19.34
CA ILE A 190 -22.21 -2.26 20.46
C ILE A 190 -23.20 -1.84 21.55
N ASP A 191 -24.21 -2.67 21.76
CA ASP A 191 -25.19 -2.54 22.83
C ASP A 191 -24.66 -3.17 24.13
#